data_1f60111031d4b66bc9b6b3b80e604893
#
_entry.id   1f60111031d4b66bc9b6b3b80e604893
#
_cell.length_a   1.000
_cell.length_b   1.000
_cell.length_c   1.000
_cell.angle_alpha   90.00
_cell.angle_beta   90.00
_cell.angle_gamma   90.00
#
_symmetry.space_group_name_H-M   'P 1'
#
loop_
_entity.id
_entity.type
_entity.pdbx_description
1 polymer ?
#
loop_
_entity_poly.entity_id
_entity_poly.type
_entity_poly.pdbx_seq_one_letter_code
_entity_poly.pdbx_strand_id
1 'polypeptide(L)'
;MNMTASQTNRVQTPWYKERWTWLLMIMPATAIVAGFITLWLAIKSFDGLVADDYYKQGLAINQTLARANVAQERGLVAQVKFTSEDIGVVLGSKSGKDLPEKLVVTLAHPTKGGLDQQITLELRNGVFRGNLRAPLVSARWKVLLEDESRNWRLSGTAFLPTETEIRIDSADLKPVD
;
A
#
# COMPACT_ATOMS: atom_id res chain seq x y z
N MET A 1 -0.43 52.92 79.10
CA MET A 1 -0.94 51.54 78.87
C MET A 1 -0.41 51.10 77.49
N ASN A 2 0.73 50.40 77.46
CA ASN A 2 1.35 49.92 76.21
C ASN A 2 0.93 48.47 76.03
N MET A 3 0.08 48.26 75.00
CA MET A 3 -0.23 46.93 74.57
C MET A 3 0.80 46.42 73.57
N THR A 4 1.73 45.63 74.03
CA THR A 4 2.70 44.93 73.17
C THR A 4 1.99 43.80 72.46
N ALA A 5 1.71 43.97 71.16
CA ALA A 5 1.16 42.92 70.31
C ALA A 5 2.27 41.86 70.13
N SER A 6 2.04 40.69 70.68
CA SER A 6 2.90 39.50 70.50
C SER A 6 2.77 39.03 69.04
N GLN A 7 3.79 39.31 68.24
CA GLN A 7 3.90 38.79 66.89
C GLN A 7 4.27 37.32 66.98
N THR A 8 3.30 36.45 66.77
CA THR A 8 3.52 35.02 66.62
C THR A 8 4.29 34.77 65.34
N ASN A 9 5.55 34.48 65.46
CA ASN A 9 6.43 34.14 64.37
C ASN A 9 6.03 32.76 63.84
N ARG A 10 5.07 32.76 62.88
CA ARG A 10 4.70 31.52 62.16
C ARG A 10 5.86 31.12 61.27
N VAL A 11 6.57 30.06 61.65
CA VAL A 11 7.51 29.36 60.76
C VAL A 11 6.75 28.96 59.50
N GLN A 12 6.91 29.73 58.45
CA GLN A 12 6.27 29.39 57.15
C GLN A 12 6.99 28.19 56.58
N THR A 13 6.30 27.03 56.57
CA THR A 13 6.78 25.85 55.86
C THR A 13 6.89 26.16 54.36
N PRO A 14 8.02 25.85 53.72
CA PRO A 14 8.18 26.14 52.29
C PRO A 14 7.12 25.35 51.53
N TRP A 15 6.53 25.99 50.47
CA TRP A 15 5.40 25.52 49.67
C TRP A 15 5.58 24.09 49.12
N TYR A 16 6.81 23.67 48.81
CA TYR A 16 7.11 22.34 48.30
C TYR A 16 7.02 21.23 49.35
N LYS A 17 6.93 21.54 50.67
CA LYS A 17 6.72 20.59 51.75
C LYS A 17 5.23 20.39 52.07
N GLU A 18 4.37 21.23 51.52
CA GLU A 18 2.92 21.12 51.70
C GLU A 18 2.34 20.04 50.81
N ARG A 19 1.68 19.03 51.37
CA ARG A 19 1.07 17.90 50.62
C ARG A 19 -0.05 18.37 49.68
N TRP A 20 -0.75 19.45 50.03
CA TRP A 20 -1.82 20.03 49.19
C TRP A 20 -1.32 20.56 47.89
N THR A 21 -0.16 21.16 47.86
CA THR A 21 0.46 21.72 46.64
C THR A 21 0.71 20.60 45.64
N TRP A 22 1.21 19.48 46.07
CA TRP A 22 1.45 18.31 45.22
C TRP A 22 0.15 17.69 44.69
N LEU A 23 -0.91 17.68 45.51
CA LEU A 23 -2.22 17.15 45.12
C LEU A 23 -2.85 18.04 44.04
N LEU A 24 -2.71 19.38 44.14
CA LEU A 24 -3.15 20.31 43.11
C LEU A 24 -2.34 20.17 41.80
N MET A 25 -1.06 19.80 41.88
CA MET A 25 -0.20 19.62 40.69
C MET A 25 -0.45 18.30 39.97
N ILE A 26 -1.14 17.32 40.58
CA ILE A 26 -1.45 16.04 39.93
C ILE A 26 -2.28 16.25 38.66
N MET A 27 -3.30 17.11 38.71
CA MET A 27 -4.16 17.36 37.56
C MET A 27 -3.41 17.92 36.33
N PRO A 28 -2.63 19.01 36.44
CA PRO A 28 -1.87 19.50 35.30
C PRO A 28 -0.76 18.51 34.88
N ALA A 29 -0.15 17.78 35.82
CA ALA A 29 0.87 16.80 35.50
C ALA A 29 0.27 15.63 34.67
N THR A 30 -0.91 15.12 35.06
CA THR A 30 -1.59 14.08 34.28
C THR A 30 -1.97 14.55 32.88
N ALA A 31 -2.42 15.81 32.73
CA ALA A 31 -2.73 16.38 31.42
C ALA A 31 -1.49 16.46 30.52
N ILE A 32 -0.34 16.83 31.07
CA ILE A 32 0.94 16.87 30.33
C ILE A 32 1.33 15.46 29.88
N VAL A 33 1.27 14.47 30.76
CA VAL A 33 1.60 13.08 30.42
C VAL A 33 0.65 12.53 29.35
N ALA A 34 -0.66 12.77 29.49
CA ALA A 34 -1.65 12.38 28.49
C ALA A 34 -1.37 13.05 27.14
N GLY A 35 -0.99 14.33 27.14
CA GLY A 35 -0.61 15.07 25.93
C GLY A 35 0.59 14.45 25.21
N PHE A 36 1.63 14.05 25.94
CA PHE A 36 2.80 13.38 25.36
C PHE A 36 2.44 11.99 24.80
N ILE A 37 1.58 11.24 25.48
CA ILE A 37 1.09 9.93 24.99
C ILE A 37 0.32 10.12 23.70
N THR A 38 -0.59 11.11 23.65
CA THR A 38 -1.38 11.41 22.45
C THR A 38 -0.48 11.86 21.29
N LEU A 39 0.50 12.72 21.57
CA LEU A 39 1.47 13.16 20.57
C LEU A 39 2.28 11.98 20.02
N TRP A 40 2.75 11.11 20.89
CA TRP A 40 3.48 9.90 20.49
C TRP A 40 2.63 8.98 19.62
N LEU A 41 1.37 8.75 20.01
CA LEU A 41 0.41 7.98 19.21
C LEU A 41 0.16 8.64 17.85
N ALA A 42 -0.02 9.96 17.82
CA ALA A 42 -0.23 10.71 16.58
C ALA A 42 0.97 10.58 15.62
N ILE A 43 2.21 10.69 16.15
CA ILE A 43 3.42 10.51 15.34
C ILE A 43 3.54 9.06 14.84
N LYS A 44 3.23 8.09 15.70
CA LYS A 44 3.32 6.67 15.33
C LYS A 44 2.23 6.23 14.34
N SER A 45 1.06 6.84 14.40
CA SER A 45 -0.06 6.61 13.48
C SER A 45 -0.10 7.59 12.30
N PHE A 46 0.97 8.40 12.13
CA PHE A 46 1.06 9.34 11.04
C PHE A 46 1.20 8.60 9.70
N ASP A 47 0.10 8.48 9.01
CA ASP A 47 -0.04 7.81 7.72
C ASP A 47 0.11 8.83 6.57
N GLY A 48 1.25 9.54 6.56
CA GLY A 48 1.64 10.45 5.48
C GLY A 48 0.68 11.62 5.20
N LEU A 49 1.22 12.73 4.72
CA LEU A 49 0.42 13.89 4.29
C LEU A 49 -0.39 13.56 3.03
N VAL A 50 -1.70 13.51 3.18
CA VAL A 50 -2.68 13.17 2.13
C VAL A 50 -2.63 14.15 0.94
N ALA A 51 -2.15 15.36 1.11
CA ALA A 51 -2.22 16.42 0.09
C ALA A 51 -1.24 16.23 -1.10
N ASP A 52 -0.01 15.76 -0.86
CA ASP A 52 0.97 15.53 -1.94
C ASP A 52 0.71 14.24 -2.73
N ASP A 53 -0.06 13.33 -2.16
CA ASP A 53 -0.35 12.04 -2.78
C ASP A 53 -1.45 12.12 -3.84
N TYR A 54 -2.40 13.05 -3.75
CA TYR A 54 -3.47 13.17 -4.75
C TYR A 54 -2.93 13.52 -6.13
N TYR A 55 -1.97 14.43 -6.22
CA TYR A 55 -1.36 14.78 -7.50
C TYR A 55 -0.56 13.60 -8.08
N LYS A 56 0.21 12.92 -7.25
CA LYS A 56 0.97 11.72 -7.65
C LYS A 56 0.06 10.57 -8.03
N GLN A 57 -1.03 10.36 -7.29
CA GLN A 57 -2.05 9.35 -7.60
C GLN A 57 -2.76 9.67 -8.92
N GLY A 58 -3.16 10.93 -9.14
CA GLY A 58 -3.74 11.37 -10.40
C GLY A 58 -2.82 11.15 -11.59
N LEU A 59 -1.53 11.47 -11.44
CA LEU A 59 -0.52 11.22 -12.46
C LEU A 59 -0.32 9.72 -12.71
N ALA A 60 -0.30 8.90 -11.66
CA ALA A 60 -0.18 7.44 -11.75
C ALA A 60 -1.40 6.81 -12.43
N ILE A 61 -2.60 7.32 -12.18
CA ILE A 61 -3.84 6.90 -12.85
C ILE A 61 -3.74 7.19 -14.35
N ASN A 62 -3.38 8.43 -14.75
CA ASN A 62 -3.24 8.80 -16.15
C ASN A 62 -2.17 7.96 -16.88
N GLN A 63 -1.04 7.67 -16.23
CA GLN A 63 -0.03 6.77 -16.79
C GLN A 63 -0.55 5.34 -16.96
N THR A 64 -1.35 4.86 -16.00
CA THR A 64 -1.95 3.53 -16.06
C THR A 64 -2.96 3.42 -17.21
N LEU A 65 -3.80 4.45 -17.40
CA LEU A 65 -4.74 4.55 -18.52
C LEU A 65 -4.01 4.62 -19.87
N ALA A 66 -2.97 5.44 -19.96
CA ALA A 66 -2.18 5.54 -21.19
C ALA A 66 -1.58 4.18 -21.59
N ARG A 67 -1.04 3.41 -20.62
CA ARG A 67 -0.50 2.07 -20.88
C ARG A 67 -1.58 1.05 -21.25
N ALA A 68 -2.78 1.15 -20.66
CA ALA A 68 -3.92 0.31 -21.01
C ALA A 68 -4.40 0.60 -22.45
N ASN A 69 -4.45 1.89 -22.84
CA ASN A 69 -4.80 2.30 -24.21
C ASN A 69 -3.81 1.75 -25.24
N VAL A 70 -2.50 1.77 -24.94
CA VAL A 70 -1.49 1.15 -25.82
C VAL A 70 -1.72 -0.35 -25.97
N ALA A 71 -2.10 -1.06 -24.90
CA ALA A 71 -2.45 -2.47 -24.97
C ALA A 71 -3.68 -2.69 -25.85
N GLN A 72 -4.68 -1.83 -25.76
CA GLN A 72 -5.91 -1.89 -26.57
C GLN A 72 -5.62 -1.59 -28.05
N GLU A 73 -4.84 -0.57 -28.37
CA GLU A 73 -4.41 -0.23 -29.74
C GLU A 73 -3.65 -1.39 -30.41
N ARG A 74 -2.84 -2.11 -29.63
CA ARG A 74 -2.13 -3.30 -30.12
C ARG A 74 -3.02 -4.55 -30.18
N GLY A 75 -4.23 -4.49 -29.62
CA GLY A 75 -5.15 -5.63 -29.52
C GLY A 75 -4.53 -6.80 -28.77
N LEU A 76 -3.89 -6.52 -27.64
CA LEU A 76 -3.21 -7.56 -26.85
C LEU A 76 -4.22 -8.44 -26.14
N VAL A 77 -3.99 -9.74 -26.20
CA VAL A 77 -4.74 -10.75 -25.48
C VAL A 77 -3.75 -11.69 -24.80
N ALA A 78 -3.93 -11.91 -23.51
CA ALA A 78 -3.09 -12.81 -22.72
C ALA A 78 -3.92 -14.00 -22.19
N GLN A 79 -3.42 -15.20 -22.37
CA GLN A 79 -3.87 -16.39 -21.66
C GLN A 79 -2.84 -16.70 -20.57
N VAL A 80 -3.27 -16.66 -19.31
CA VAL A 80 -2.40 -16.88 -18.15
C VAL A 80 -2.78 -18.18 -17.50
N LYS A 81 -1.81 -19.09 -17.37
CA LYS A 81 -1.96 -20.37 -16.68
C LYS A 81 -1.16 -20.36 -15.40
N PHE A 82 -1.80 -20.76 -14.32
CA PHE A 82 -1.21 -20.87 -13.00
C PHE A 82 -1.06 -22.34 -12.61
N THR A 83 0.12 -22.66 -12.11
CA THR A 83 0.40 -23.95 -11.47
C THR A 83 0.78 -23.66 -10.01
N SER A 84 0.98 -24.65 -9.18
CA SER A 84 1.40 -24.45 -7.78
C SER A 84 2.75 -23.73 -7.63
N GLU A 85 3.63 -23.86 -8.62
CA GLU A 85 5.00 -23.34 -8.57
C GLU A 85 5.34 -22.39 -9.73
N ASP A 86 4.61 -22.50 -10.86
CA ASP A 86 4.91 -21.80 -12.10
C ASP A 86 3.74 -20.95 -12.58
N ILE A 87 4.09 -19.91 -13.34
CA ILE A 87 3.16 -19.13 -14.15
C ILE A 87 3.58 -19.18 -15.61
N GLY A 88 2.62 -19.44 -16.50
CA GLY A 88 2.80 -19.42 -17.93
C GLY A 88 1.87 -18.42 -18.60
N VAL A 89 2.39 -17.63 -19.55
CA VAL A 89 1.58 -16.66 -20.29
C VAL A 89 1.79 -16.85 -21.78
N VAL A 90 0.68 -16.98 -22.50
CA VAL A 90 0.64 -16.90 -23.98
C VAL A 90 0.09 -15.53 -24.33
N LEU A 91 0.91 -14.69 -24.96
CA LEU A 91 0.54 -13.35 -25.38
C LEU A 91 0.27 -13.34 -26.88
N GLY A 92 -0.91 -12.88 -27.29
CA GLY A 92 -1.30 -12.63 -28.68
C GLY A 92 -1.46 -11.14 -28.95
N SER A 93 -1.13 -10.71 -30.16
CA SER A 93 -1.35 -9.35 -30.66
C SER A 93 -2.11 -9.38 -31.98
N LYS A 94 -3.23 -8.65 -32.08
CA LYS A 94 -3.99 -8.52 -33.32
C LYS A 94 -3.28 -7.64 -34.35
N SER A 95 -2.41 -6.73 -33.90
CA SER A 95 -1.70 -5.81 -34.79
C SER A 95 -0.45 -6.40 -35.44
N GLY A 96 -0.09 -7.65 -35.12
CA GLY A 96 1.11 -8.32 -35.67
C GLY A 96 2.44 -7.68 -35.28
N LYS A 97 2.43 -6.73 -34.34
CA LYS A 97 3.67 -6.11 -33.83
C LYS A 97 4.46 -7.10 -33.00
N ASP A 98 5.78 -6.92 -32.99
CA ASP A 98 6.70 -7.78 -32.25
C ASP A 98 6.30 -7.89 -30.78
N LEU A 99 6.27 -9.13 -30.30
CA LEU A 99 6.06 -9.42 -28.88
C LEU A 99 7.35 -9.16 -28.12
N PRO A 100 7.28 -8.71 -26.86
CA PRO A 100 8.47 -8.48 -26.06
C PRO A 100 9.19 -9.81 -25.74
N GLU A 101 10.49 -9.76 -25.50
CA GLU A 101 11.26 -10.93 -25.07
C GLU A 101 10.97 -11.34 -23.63
N LYS A 102 10.58 -10.36 -22.79
CA LYS A 102 10.29 -10.56 -21.38
C LYS A 102 8.99 -9.88 -21.01
N LEU A 103 8.26 -10.51 -20.08
CA LEU A 103 7.07 -9.97 -19.44
C LEU A 103 7.28 -9.84 -17.95
N VAL A 104 6.69 -8.83 -17.38
CA VAL A 104 6.61 -8.66 -15.93
C VAL A 104 5.16 -8.92 -15.51
N VAL A 105 4.98 -9.93 -14.65
CA VAL A 105 3.69 -10.23 -14.03
C VAL A 105 3.72 -9.75 -12.59
N THR A 106 2.73 -8.96 -12.21
CA THR A 106 2.52 -8.58 -10.83
C THR A 106 1.21 -9.20 -10.34
N LEU A 107 1.32 -10.01 -9.30
CA LEU A 107 0.19 -10.58 -8.58
C LEU A 107 -0.01 -9.76 -7.31
N ALA A 108 -1.08 -9.00 -7.24
CA ALA A 108 -1.39 -8.16 -6.09
C ALA A 108 -2.54 -8.75 -5.27
N HIS A 109 -2.30 -8.92 -3.97
CA HIS A 109 -3.31 -9.41 -3.04
C HIS A 109 -4.29 -8.29 -2.64
N PRO A 110 -5.60 -8.53 -2.55
CA PRO A 110 -6.59 -7.47 -2.35
C PRO A 110 -6.47 -6.71 -1.04
N THR A 111 -5.89 -7.32 0.00
CA THR A 111 -5.89 -6.75 1.36
C THR A 111 -4.56 -6.83 2.09
N LYS A 112 -3.57 -7.57 1.57
CA LYS A 112 -2.28 -7.80 2.23
C LYS A 112 -1.13 -7.50 1.28
N GLY A 113 -0.63 -6.27 1.28
CA GLY A 113 0.47 -5.82 0.40
C GLY A 113 1.77 -6.62 0.54
N GLY A 114 2.01 -7.26 1.70
CA GLY A 114 3.19 -8.11 1.90
C GLY A 114 3.19 -9.45 1.16
N LEU A 115 2.06 -9.82 0.54
CA LEU A 115 1.93 -11.06 -0.26
C LEU A 115 2.09 -10.80 -1.76
N ASP A 116 2.24 -9.57 -2.18
CA ASP A 116 2.40 -9.21 -3.58
C ASP A 116 3.66 -9.84 -4.17
N GLN A 117 3.53 -10.38 -5.38
CA GLN A 117 4.63 -11.01 -6.09
C GLN A 117 4.83 -10.36 -7.45
N GLN A 118 6.05 -9.96 -7.74
CA GLN A 118 6.46 -9.50 -9.06
C GLN A 118 7.44 -10.51 -9.65
N ILE A 119 7.11 -11.04 -10.83
CA ILE A 119 7.82 -12.13 -11.49
C ILE A 119 8.14 -11.71 -12.90
N THR A 120 9.40 -11.85 -13.30
CA THR A 120 9.80 -11.67 -14.70
C THR A 120 9.69 -13.02 -15.41
N LEU A 121 8.96 -13.02 -16.51
CA LEU A 121 8.77 -14.18 -17.36
C LEU A 121 9.67 -14.09 -18.59
N GLU A 122 10.29 -15.17 -18.96
CA GLU A 122 11.12 -15.31 -20.17
C GLU A 122 10.36 -16.08 -21.25
N LEU A 123 10.52 -15.65 -22.49
CA LEU A 123 9.93 -16.34 -23.63
C LEU A 123 10.67 -17.65 -23.91
N ARG A 124 9.96 -18.77 -23.83
CA ARG A 124 10.46 -20.10 -24.16
C ARG A 124 9.43 -20.86 -24.98
N ASN A 125 9.78 -21.21 -26.20
CA ASN A 125 8.89 -21.95 -27.12
C ASN A 125 7.52 -21.30 -27.32
N GLY A 126 7.47 -19.97 -27.43
CA GLY A 126 6.22 -19.22 -27.63
C GLY A 126 5.36 -18.99 -26.37
N VAL A 127 5.83 -19.43 -25.21
CA VAL A 127 5.19 -19.23 -23.90
C VAL A 127 6.15 -18.51 -22.97
N PHE A 128 5.68 -17.44 -22.34
CA PHE A 128 6.42 -16.78 -21.27
C PHE A 128 6.27 -17.58 -19.98
N ARG A 129 7.38 -17.94 -19.35
CA ARG A 129 7.40 -18.77 -18.14
C ARG A 129 8.22 -18.13 -17.02
N GLY A 130 7.76 -18.31 -15.79
CA GLY A 130 8.47 -17.92 -14.59
C GLY A 130 7.93 -18.63 -13.35
N ASN A 131 8.74 -18.66 -12.30
CA ASN A 131 8.41 -19.39 -11.08
C ASN A 131 7.80 -18.44 -10.05
N LEU A 132 6.78 -18.89 -9.34
CA LEU A 132 6.20 -18.19 -8.20
C LEU A 132 7.23 -18.14 -7.06
N ARG A 133 7.29 -17.00 -6.38
CA ARG A 133 8.21 -16.83 -5.23
C ARG A 133 7.70 -17.50 -3.97
N ALA A 134 6.39 -17.61 -3.84
CA ALA A 134 5.71 -18.23 -2.70
C ALA A 134 4.35 -18.80 -3.16
N PRO A 135 3.83 -19.81 -2.46
CA PRO A 135 2.49 -20.36 -2.73
C PRO A 135 1.42 -19.27 -2.63
N LEU A 136 0.45 -19.30 -3.54
CA LEU A 136 -0.64 -18.34 -3.59
C LEU A 136 -1.72 -18.72 -2.57
N VAL A 137 -2.05 -17.80 -1.69
CA VAL A 137 -3.14 -17.93 -0.72
C VAL A 137 -4.47 -17.79 -1.45
N SER A 138 -5.50 -18.53 -1.03
CA SER A 138 -6.83 -18.45 -1.62
C SER A 138 -7.44 -17.05 -1.48
N ALA A 139 -7.49 -16.32 -2.58
CA ALA A 139 -8.01 -14.95 -2.67
C ALA A 139 -8.28 -14.55 -4.12
N ARG A 140 -8.99 -13.42 -4.30
CA ARG A 140 -9.17 -12.77 -5.61
C ARG A 140 -7.98 -11.88 -5.91
N TRP A 141 -7.00 -12.41 -6.59
CA TRP A 141 -5.78 -11.69 -6.95
C TRP A 141 -6.00 -10.78 -8.15
N LYS A 142 -5.38 -9.61 -8.11
CA LYS A 142 -5.25 -8.75 -9.28
C LYS A 142 -4.00 -9.17 -10.04
N VAL A 143 -4.16 -9.48 -11.32
CA VAL A 143 -3.09 -9.91 -12.23
C VAL A 143 -2.78 -8.76 -13.17
N LEU A 144 -1.54 -8.28 -13.13
CA LEU A 144 -1.05 -7.21 -14.00
C LEU A 144 0.06 -7.79 -14.88
N LEU A 145 -0.04 -7.53 -16.19
CA LEU A 145 0.95 -7.92 -17.20
C LEU A 145 1.49 -6.66 -17.85
N GLU A 146 2.80 -6.52 -17.87
CA GLU A 146 3.52 -5.40 -18.48
C GLU A 146 4.73 -5.92 -19.27
N ASP A 147 5.19 -5.14 -20.25
CA ASP A 147 6.51 -5.34 -20.83
C ASP A 147 7.62 -4.81 -19.88
N GLU A 148 8.86 -5.21 -20.08
CA GLU A 148 10.00 -4.76 -19.27
C GLU A 148 10.14 -3.24 -19.26
N SER A 149 9.81 -2.59 -20.38
CA SER A 149 9.85 -1.12 -20.54
C SER A 149 8.59 -0.41 -20.01
N ARG A 150 7.58 -1.14 -19.53
CA ARG A 150 6.30 -0.63 -19.03
C ARG A 150 5.56 0.28 -20.01
N ASN A 151 5.65 -0.02 -21.31
CA ASN A 151 4.97 0.75 -22.35
C ASN A 151 3.47 0.46 -22.42
N TRP A 152 3.05 -0.74 -22.07
CA TRP A 152 1.66 -1.17 -22.05
C TRP A 152 1.34 -1.99 -20.80
N ARG A 153 0.06 -2.09 -20.47
CA ARG A 153 -0.43 -2.85 -19.32
C ARG A 153 -1.73 -3.56 -19.65
N LEU A 154 -1.79 -4.84 -19.32
CA LEU A 154 -3.02 -5.62 -19.23
C LEU A 154 -3.34 -5.87 -17.75
N SER A 155 -4.61 -5.81 -17.37
CA SER A 155 -5.04 -6.09 -16.02
C SER A 155 -6.24 -7.04 -16.01
N GLY A 156 -6.20 -8.02 -15.13
CA GLY A 156 -7.29 -8.96 -14.90
C GLY A 156 -7.39 -9.35 -13.44
N THR A 157 -8.36 -10.16 -13.12
CA THR A 157 -8.55 -10.74 -11.79
C THR A 157 -8.70 -12.23 -11.89
N ALA A 158 -8.14 -12.97 -10.92
CA ALA A 158 -8.25 -14.42 -10.82
C ALA A 158 -8.49 -14.84 -9.38
N PHE A 159 -9.32 -15.84 -9.16
CA PHE A 159 -9.50 -16.46 -7.85
C PHE A 159 -8.51 -17.62 -7.70
N LEU A 160 -7.32 -17.30 -7.21
CA LEU A 160 -6.22 -18.27 -7.09
C LEU A 160 -6.20 -18.91 -5.70
N PRO A 161 -5.81 -20.18 -5.59
CA PRO A 161 -5.33 -21.08 -6.65
C PRO A 161 -6.44 -21.88 -7.37
N THR A 162 -7.72 -21.57 -7.16
CA THR A 162 -8.85 -22.31 -7.71
C THR A 162 -8.95 -22.18 -9.23
N GLU A 163 -8.78 -20.96 -9.75
CA GLU A 163 -8.74 -20.70 -11.19
C GLU A 163 -7.32 -20.93 -11.70
N THR A 164 -7.13 -21.98 -12.46
CA THR A 164 -5.82 -22.35 -13.03
C THR A 164 -5.54 -21.67 -14.35
N GLU A 165 -6.52 -21.07 -15.00
CA GLU A 165 -6.38 -20.37 -16.28
C GLU A 165 -7.32 -19.18 -16.35
N ILE A 166 -6.79 -18.03 -16.79
CA ILE A 166 -7.58 -16.83 -17.07
C ILE A 166 -7.21 -16.24 -18.41
N ARG A 167 -8.18 -15.63 -19.08
CA ARG A 167 -7.97 -14.83 -20.29
C ARG A 167 -8.13 -13.36 -19.93
N ILE A 168 -7.17 -12.54 -20.34
CA ILE A 168 -7.19 -11.09 -20.20
C ILE A 168 -7.18 -10.51 -21.60
N ASP A 169 -8.26 -9.83 -21.99
CA ASP A 169 -8.36 -9.14 -23.26
C ASP A 169 -8.26 -7.63 -23.04
N SER A 170 -7.47 -6.97 -23.86
CA SER A 170 -7.35 -5.50 -23.81
C SER A 170 -8.66 -4.78 -24.13
N ALA A 171 -9.58 -5.44 -24.86
CA ALA A 171 -10.89 -4.88 -25.17
C ALA A 171 -11.84 -4.85 -23.95
N ASP A 172 -11.60 -5.70 -22.94
CA ASP A 172 -12.41 -5.76 -21.72
C ASP A 172 -11.97 -4.73 -20.66
N LEU A 173 -10.88 -4.01 -20.93
CA LEU A 173 -10.41 -2.93 -20.07
C LEU A 173 -11.34 -1.73 -20.26
N LYS A 174 -12.40 -1.65 -19.42
CA LYS A 174 -13.25 -0.46 -19.39
C LYS A 174 -12.41 0.75 -19.02
N PRO A 175 -12.54 1.88 -19.74
CA PRO A 175 -12.05 3.15 -19.23
C PRO A 175 -12.73 3.38 -17.88
N VAL A 176 -11.95 3.71 -16.88
CA VAL A 176 -12.50 4.15 -15.58
C VAL A 176 -13.04 5.55 -15.84
N ASP A 177 -14.37 5.66 -15.89
CA ASP A 177 -15.10 6.92 -15.91
C ASP A 177 -14.87 7.71 -14.61
#